data_19ceff689603cb60e52c96d58ea3e891
#
_entry.id   19ceff689603cb60e52c96d58ea3e891
#
_cell.length_a   1.000
_cell.length_b   1.000
_cell.length_c   1.000
_cell.angle_alpha   90.00
_cell.angle_beta   90.00
_cell.angle_gamma   90.00
#
_symmetry.space_group_name_H-M   'P 1'
#
loop_
_entity.id
_entity.type
_entity.pdbx_description
1 polymer ?
#
loop_
_entity_poly.entity_id
_entity_poly.type
_entity_poly.pdbx_seq_one_letter_code
_entity_poly.pdbx_strand_id
1 'polypeptide(L)'
;MRETTLRIPADFEPHANTVMSFAVHREWGSDRECVEDELEEVIRAIAEDEPVTLLTPPDLLGAVRSRGLPPEVEIVPAPVDDIWMRDIAPVFAHGPDGIVAIDLNFNGWDNSWRRPSRPGDRLARIFDFGMPVVSASFVGEGGALLFDGRGLAIATRSCLLARNPHLTEADLSAALAALGLSTMLWLDGDRKEPITSGHPDGYLAFLPDGGLLVETIDHSAGHRGRTATSWPSAAPR
;
A
#
# COMPACT_ATOMS: atom_id res chain seq x y z
N MET A 1 21.23 19.25 16.54
CA MET A 1 20.88 18.08 15.76
C MET A 1 19.82 18.53 14.76
N ARG A 2 20.03 18.38 13.45
CA ARG A 2 18.94 18.60 12.48
C ARG A 2 17.94 17.48 12.71
N GLU A 3 16.70 17.78 13.05
CA GLU A 3 15.60 16.80 13.00
C GLU A 3 15.56 16.29 11.56
N THR A 4 15.87 15.01 11.39
CA THR A 4 15.79 14.31 10.12
C THR A 4 14.32 14.00 9.85
N THR A 5 13.59 14.98 9.35
CA THR A 5 12.17 14.80 9.05
C THR A 5 12.03 14.03 7.75
N LEU A 6 11.45 12.82 7.82
CA LEU A 6 11.04 12.07 6.64
C LEU A 6 9.85 12.77 5.98
N ARG A 7 9.72 12.66 4.66
CA ARG A 7 8.53 13.07 3.92
C ARG A 7 8.03 11.89 3.09
N ILE A 8 6.87 11.39 3.43
CA ILE A 8 6.18 10.38 2.64
C ILE A 8 5.41 11.10 1.52
N PRO A 9 5.67 10.83 0.24
CA PRO A 9 4.97 11.47 -0.87
C PRO A 9 3.51 11.00 -0.95
N ALA A 10 2.66 11.78 -1.60
CA ALA A 10 1.33 11.34 -1.98
C ALA A 10 1.39 10.41 -3.21
N ASP A 11 0.37 9.56 -3.36
CA ASP A 11 0.31 8.60 -4.46
C ASP A 11 0.27 9.26 -5.86
N PHE A 12 -0.20 10.51 -5.95
CA PHE A 12 -0.24 11.27 -7.21
C PHE A 12 1.07 11.98 -7.56
N GLU A 13 2.09 11.94 -6.70
CA GLU A 13 3.40 12.55 -7.02
C GLU A 13 4.14 11.69 -8.06
N PRO A 14 5.03 12.30 -8.88
CA PRO A 14 5.75 11.55 -9.90
C PRO A 14 6.52 10.36 -9.34
N HIS A 15 6.39 9.22 -9.99
CA HIS A 15 7.08 7.98 -9.67
C HIS A 15 8.36 7.83 -10.50
N ALA A 16 9.35 7.15 -9.95
CA ALA A 16 10.51 6.70 -10.72
C ALA A 16 10.22 5.36 -11.42
N ASN A 17 9.43 4.50 -10.78
CA ASN A 17 8.91 3.24 -11.30
C ASN A 17 7.78 2.73 -10.42
N THR A 18 6.99 1.78 -10.94
CA THR A 18 6.02 1.01 -10.15
C THR A 18 6.61 -0.34 -9.77
N VAL A 19 6.46 -0.73 -8.50
CA VAL A 19 6.85 -2.06 -8.01
C VAL A 19 5.61 -2.95 -7.93
N MET A 20 5.64 -4.08 -8.64
CA MET A 20 4.56 -5.06 -8.67
C MET A 20 5.07 -6.45 -8.28
N SER A 21 4.18 -7.38 -7.99
CA SER A 21 4.49 -8.78 -7.72
C SER A 21 3.72 -9.70 -8.65
N PHE A 22 4.38 -10.76 -9.15
CA PHE A 22 3.73 -11.84 -9.88
C PHE A 22 3.68 -13.12 -9.03
N ALA A 23 3.15 -13.03 -7.83
CA ALA A 23 3.03 -14.13 -6.89
C ALA A 23 1.56 -14.54 -6.71
N VAL A 24 0.95 -15.07 -7.77
CA VAL A 24 -0.44 -15.52 -7.72
C VAL A 24 -0.53 -16.85 -6.98
N HIS A 25 -1.24 -16.86 -5.89
CA HIS A 25 -1.35 -17.95 -4.94
C HIS A 25 -2.14 -19.15 -5.46
N ARG A 26 -1.80 -20.35 -4.93
CA ARG A 26 -2.65 -21.54 -5.09
C ARG A 26 -4.05 -21.38 -4.50
N GLU A 27 -4.22 -20.47 -3.55
CA GLU A 27 -5.51 -20.16 -2.91
C GLU A 27 -6.52 -19.52 -3.85
N TRP A 28 -6.06 -18.90 -4.95
CA TRP A 28 -6.94 -18.43 -6.03
C TRP A 28 -7.66 -19.57 -6.75
N GLY A 29 -7.23 -20.84 -6.55
CA GLY A 29 -7.90 -22.04 -7.05
C GLY A 29 -8.11 -22.00 -8.55
N SER A 30 -9.37 -22.10 -8.99
CA SER A 30 -9.78 -22.04 -10.40
C SER A 30 -9.58 -20.66 -11.03
N ASP A 31 -9.51 -19.61 -10.23
CA ASP A 31 -9.45 -18.24 -10.74
C ASP A 31 -8.00 -17.77 -11.00
N ARG A 32 -7.02 -18.62 -10.65
CA ARG A 32 -5.60 -18.31 -10.75
C ARG A 32 -5.18 -17.85 -12.14
N GLU A 33 -5.58 -18.56 -13.20
CA GLU A 33 -5.21 -18.24 -14.58
C GLU A 33 -5.80 -16.88 -14.99
N CYS A 34 -7.05 -16.62 -14.63
CA CYS A 34 -7.70 -15.32 -14.85
C CYS A 34 -6.97 -14.19 -14.14
N VAL A 35 -6.59 -14.39 -12.86
CA VAL A 35 -5.84 -13.39 -12.08
C VAL A 35 -4.46 -13.13 -12.67
N GLU A 36 -3.77 -14.17 -13.14
CA GLU A 36 -2.47 -14.03 -13.81
C GLU A 36 -2.60 -13.21 -15.10
N ASP A 37 -3.65 -13.42 -15.89
CA ASP A 37 -3.89 -12.70 -17.14
C ASP A 37 -4.30 -11.24 -16.89
N GLU A 38 -5.20 -10.98 -15.93
CA GLU A 38 -5.57 -9.63 -15.53
C GLU A 38 -4.37 -8.84 -14.98
N LEU A 39 -3.54 -9.50 -14.17
CA LEU A 39 -2.32 -8.89 -13.63
C LEU A 39 -1.32 -8.53 -14.75
N GLU A 40 -1.19 -9.39 -15.77
CA GLU A 40 -0.38 -9.10 -16.94
C GLU A 40 -0.91 -7.89 -17.72
N GLU A 41 -2.23 -7.77 -17.91
CA GLU A 41 -2.85 -6.61 -18.56
C GLU A 41 -2.53 -5.31 -17.80
N VAL A 42 -2.64 -5.33 -16.46
CA VAL A 42 -2.28 -4.18 -15.62
C VAL A 42 -0.80 -3.82 -15.74
N ILE A 43 0.10 -4.82 -15.69
CA ILE A 43 1.55 -4.62 -15.87
C ILE A 43 1.85 -3.97 -17.22
N ARG A 44 1.24 -4.45 -18.30
CA ARG A 44 1.43 -3.91 -19.65
C ARG A 44 0.93 -2.47 -19.76
N ALA A 45 -0.24 -2.17 -19.17
CA ALA A 45 -0.81 -0.83 -19.17
C ALA A 45 0.07 0.17 -18.42
N ILE A 46 0.60 -0.19 -17.26
CA ILE A 46 1.53 0.67 -16.50
C ILE A 46 2.84 0.87 -17.28
N ALA A 47 3.35 -0.18 -17.92
CA ALA A 47 4.60 -0.13 -18.67
C ALA A 47 4.55 0.78 -19.92
N GLU A 48 3.36 1.24 -20.36
CA GLU A 48 3.22 2.24 -21.39
C GLU A 48 3.69 3.63 -20.94
N ASP A 49 3.58 3.93 -19.64
CA ASP A 49 3.82 5.26 -19.09
C ASP A 49 5.06 5.33 -18.17
N GLU A 50 5.38 4.24 -17.46
CA GLU A 50 6.51 4.20 -16.52
C GLU A 50 7.15 2.80 -16.41
N PRO A 51 8.45 2.70 -16.01
CA PRO A 51 9.09 1.42 -15.77
C PRO A 51 8.41 0.63 -14.66
N VAL A 52 8.37 -0.71 -14.81
CA VAL A 52 7.82 -1.64 -13.80
C VAL A 52 8.93 -2.55 -13.29
N THR A 53 9.12 -2.58 -11.97
CA THR A 53 9.93 -3.61 -11.29
C THR A 53 8.99 -4.73 -10.84
N LEU A 54 9.04 -5.87 -11.55
CA LEU A 54 8.17 -7.01 -11.30
C LEU A 54 8.88 -8.04 -10.42
N LEU A 55 8.58 -8.02 -9.14
CA LEU A 55 9.07 -9.00 -8.18
C LEU A 55 8.42 -10.36 -8.43
N THR A 56 9.22 -11.37 -8.65
CA THR A 56 8.73 -12.68 -9.07
C THR A 56 9.35 -13.78 -8.22
N PRO A 57 8.54 -14.69 -7.64
CA PRO A 57 9.06 -15.87 -6.94
C PRO A 57 10.02 -16.66 -7.83
N PRO A 58 11.13 -17.18 -7.29
CA PRO A 58 12.13 -17.88 -8.09
C PRO A 58 11.62 -19.05 -8.93
N ASP A 59 10.61 -19.76 -8.44
CA ASP A 59 9.97 -20.90 -9.12
C ASP A 59 9.04 -20.48 -10.27
N LEU A 60 8.59 -19.23 -10.30
CA LEU A 60 7.74 -18.68 -11.37
C LEU A 60 8.52 -17.93 -12.45
N LEU A 61 9.82 -17.65 -12.26
CA LEU A 61 10.64 -16.86 -13.20
C LEU A 61 10.56 -17.33 -14.65
N GLY A 62 10.61 -18.66 -14.87
CA GLY A 62 10.56 -19.23 -16.22
C GLY A 62 9.21 -18.95 -16.89
N ALA A 63 8.12 -19.13 -16.17
CA ALA A 63 6.77 -18.90 -16.67
C ALA A 63 6.53 -17.41 -16.98
N VAL A 64 6.93 -16.51 -16.06
CA VAL A 64 6.75 -15.06 -16.23
C VAL A 64 7.58 -14.55 -17.42
N ARG A 65 8.83 -14.99 -17.56
CA ARG A 65 9.68 -14.62 -18.72
C ARG A 65 9.09 -15.07 -20.06
N SER A 66 8.39 -16.20 -20.09
CA SER A 66 7.76 -16.71 -21.32
C SER A 66 6.52 -15.92 -21.75
N ARG A 67 5.98 -15.03 -20.91
CA ARG A 67 4.83 -14.16 -21.24
C ARG A 67 5.20 -13.03 -22.21
N GLY A 68 6.49 -12.75 -22.43
CA GLY A 68 6.93 -11.71 -23.38
C GLY A 68 6.46 -10.33 -22.99
N LEU A 69 6.68 -9.95 -21.72
CA LEU A 69 6.36 -8.62 -21.19
C LEU A 69 7.17 -7.52 -21.89
N PRO A 70 6.71 -6.26 -21.91
CA PRO A 70 7.43 -5.13 -22.48
C PRO A 70 8.84 -4.95 -21.89
N PRO A 71 9.79 -4.35 -22.64
CA PRO A 71 11.15 -4.13 -22.18
C PRO A 71 11.26 -3.16 -20.98
N GLU A 72 10.23 -2.36 -20.73
CA GLU A 72 10.08 -1.48 -19.57
C GLU A 72 9.80 -2.26 -18.28
N VAL A 73 9.52 -3.57 -18.37
CA VAL A 73 9.29 -4.46 -17.22
C VAL A 73 10.55 -5.20 -16.86
N GLU A 74 11.17 -4.84 -15.74
CA GLU A 74 12.30 -5.57 -15.16
C GLU A 74 11.79 -6.72 -14.27
N ILE A 75 12.05 -7.97 -14.65
CA ILE A 75 11.66 -9.14 -13.85
C ILE A 75 12.77 -9.45 -12.85
N VAL A 76 12.50 -9.24 -11.57
CA VAL A 76 13.45 -9.38 -10.47
C VAL A 76 13.07 -10.56 -9.59
N PRO A 77 13.99 -11.53 -9.37
CA PRO A 77 13.75 -12.61 -8.43
C PRO A 77 13.59 -12.08 -7.00
N ALA A 78 12.47 -12.41 -6.35
CA ALA A 78 12.22 -11.95 -4.99
C ALA A 78 11.38 -12.97 -4.18
N PRO A 79 11.55 -13.05 -2.87
CA PRO A 79 10.80 -13.97 -2.01
C PRO A 79 9.42 -13.40 -1.68
N VAL A 80 8.63 -13.09 -2.70
CA VAL A 80 7.26 -12.59 -2.55
C VAL A 80 6.29 -13.76 -2.53
N ASP A 81 5.24 -13.64 -1.71
CA ASP A 81 4.23 -14.68 -1.49
C ASP A 81 2.82 -14.24 -1.94
N ASP A 82 2.66 -12.99 -2.38
CA ASP A 82 1.35 -12.43 -2.75
C ASP A 82 1.50 -11.26 -3.73
N ILE A 83 0.38 -10.85 -4.35
CA ILE A 83 0.31 -9.76 -5.32
C ILE A 83 0.09 -8.37 -4.70
N TRP A 84 -0.31 -8.30 -3.44
CA TRP A 84 -0.75 -7.10 -2.74
C TRP A 84 0.43 -6.19 -2.31
N MET A 85 1.14 -5.63 -3.30
CA MET A 85 2.36 -4.85 -3.05
C MET A 85 2.09 -3.56 -2.27
N ARG A 86 0.90 -2.99 -2.33
CA ARG A 86 0.51 -1.86 -1.48
C ARG A 86 0.71 -2.14 0.01
N ASP A 87 0.52 -3.39 0.43
CA ASP A 87 0.59 -3.80 1.84
C ASP A 87 1.91 -4.49 2.20
N ILE A 88 2.46 -5.28 1.27
CA ILE A 88 3.66 -6.10 1.49
C ILE A 88 4.94 -5.28 1.32
N ALA A 89 4.97 -4.34 0.36
CA ALA A 89 6.12 -3.49 0.12
C ALA A 89 6.28 -2.45 1.25
N PRO A 90 7.51 -1.96 1.47
CA PRO A 90 7.72 -0.81 2.34
C PRO A 90 7.04 0.43 1.75
N VAL A 91 6.68 1.37 2.63
CA VAL A 91 6.33 2.73 2.22
C VAL A 91 7.63 3.50 1.99
N PHE A 92 7.74 4.19 0.84
CA PHE A 92 8.93 4.96 0.53
C PHE A 92 8.79 6.41 1.00
N ALA A 93 9.88 6.97 1.52
CA ALA A 93 9.94 8.35 1.98
C ALA A 93 11.22 9.05 1.53
N HIS A 94 11.14 10.35 1.34
CA HIS A 94 12.32 11.20 1.18
C HIS A 94 12.93 11.43 2.56
N GLY A 95 14.19 11.04 2.71
CA GLY A 95 15.03 11.35 3.86
C GLY A 95 16.09 12.40 3.50
N PRO A 96 16.92 12.82 4.46
CA PRO A 96 17.94 13.86 4.25
C PRO A 96 19.02 13.45 3.25
N ASP A 97 19.33 12.15 3.17
CA ASP A 97 20.41 11.62 2.33
C ASP A 97 19.88 10.82 1.13
N GLY A 98 18.58 10.86 0.85
CA GLY A 98 17.94 10.15 -0.24
C GLY A 98 16.66 9.43 0.18
N ILE A 99 16.23 8.46 -0.63
CA ILE A 99 15.02 7.69 -0.35
C ILE A 99 15.30 6.64 0.73
N VAL A 100 14.34 6.44 1.63
CA VAL A 100 14.34 5.39 2.63
C VAL A 100 13.08 4.53 2.48
N ALA A 101 13.20 3.26 2.80
CA ALA A 101 12.09 2.31 2.88
C ALA A 101 11.57 2.23 4.33
N ILE A 102 10.29 2.46 4.55
CA ILE A 102 9.66 2.34 5.87
C ILE A 102 8.98 0.98 5.97
N ASP A 103 9.51 0.10 6.82
CA ASP A 103 8.88 -1.17 7.17
C ASP A 103 7.76 -0.92 8.19
N LEU A 104 6.51 -1.07 7.79
CA LEU A 104 5.34 -0.94 8.65
C LEU A 104 5.05 -2.21 9.46
N ASN A 105 5.92 -3.22 9.39
CA ASN A 105 5.78 -4.51 10.09
C ASN A 105 4.55 -5.31 9.68
N PHE A 106 4.15 -5.26 8.40
CA PHE A 106 2.99 -5.98 7.90
C PHE A 106 2.95 -7.44 8.38
N ASN A 107 1.78 -7.91 8.81
CA ASN A 107 1.60 -9.23 9.43
C ASN A 107 0.52 -10.09 8.77
N GLY A 108 0.10 -9.76 7.53
CA GLY A 108 -0.96 -10.48 6.83
C GLY A 108 -2.36 -10.10 7.31
N TRP A 109 -2.61 -8.79 7.54
CA TRP A 109 -3.90 -8.25 7.97
C TRP A 109 -4.38 -8.83 9.30
N ASP A 110 -3.54 -8.67 10.34
CA ASP A 110 -3.77 -9.18 11.69
C ASP A 110 -3.62 -10.69 11.85
N ASN A 111 -2.87 -11.31 10.92
CA ASN A 111 -2.62 -12.75 10.97
C ASN A 111 -3.90 -13.57 11.10
N SER A 112 -4.94 -13.17 10.38
CA SER A 112 -6.27 -13.77 10.46
C SER A 112 -6.25 -15.24 10.02
N TRP A 113 -7.24 -16.00 10.44
CA TRP A 113 -7.41 -17.39 10.00
C TRP A 113 -7.58 -17.53 8.47
N ARG A 114 -7.95 -16.44 7.78
CA ARG A 114 -8.13 -16.41 6.31
C ARG A 114 -6.81 -16.30 5.57
N ARG A 115 -5.88 -15.54 6.13
CA ARG A 115 -4.55 -15.38 5.59
C ARG A 115 -3.53 -15.27 6.73
N PRO A 116 -2.89 -16.39 7.10
CA PRO A 116 -1.81 -16.33 8.09
C PRO A 116 -0.64 -15.53 7.53
N SER A 117 0.13 -14.92 8.43
CA SER A 117 1.36 -14.23 8.08
C SER A 117 2.33 -15.15 7.35
N ARG A 118 3.01 -14.63 6.33
CA ARG A 118 3.95 -15.35 5.46
C ARG A 118 5.32 -14.70 5.50
N PRO A 119 6.38 -15.42 5.10
CA PRO A 119 7.72 -14.83 5.01
C PRO A 119 7.77 -13.59 4.11
N GLY A 120 7.09 -13.63 2.96
CA GLY A 120 7.01 -12.51 2.01
C GLY A 120 6.31 -11.26 2.55
N ASP A 121 5.52 -11.36 3.61
CA ASP A 121 4.90 -10.20 4.27
C ASP A 121 5.94 -9.26 4.91
N ARG A 122 7.14 -9.76 5.14
CA ARG A 122 8.25 -8.98 5.70
C ARG A 122 9.23 -8.53 4.60
N LEU A 123 8.72 -8.24 3.40
CA LEU A 123 9.52 -7.95 2.21
C LEU A 123 10.56 -6.86 2.45
N ALA A 124 10.23 -5.79 3.19
CA ALA A 124 11.16 -4.73 3.56
C ALA A 124 12.42 -5.23 4.32
N ARG A 125 12.35 -6.41 4.95
CA ARG A 125 13.45 -7.02 5.73
C ARG A 125 14.22 -8.09 4.99
N ILE A 126 13.60 -8.73 4.01
CA ILE A 126 14.15 -9.91 3.34
C ILE A 126 14.56 -9.64 1.89
N PHE A 127 14.19 -8.49 1.34
CA PHE A 127 14.54 -8.05 0.01
C PHE A 127 15.30 -6.72 0.08
N ASP A 128 16.42 -6.63 -0.64
CA ASP A 128 17.22 -5.40 -0.71
C ASP A 128 16.68 -4.47 -1.78
N PHE A 129 16.02 -3.40 -1.36
CA PHE A 129 15.55 -2.33 -2.24
C PHE A 129 16.65 -1.32 -2.63
N GLY A 130 17.90 -1.55 -2.21
CA GLY A 130 19.03 -0.64 -2.49
C GLY A 130 18.99 0.66 -1.70
N MET A 131 18.24 0.72 -0.60
CA MET A 131 18.10 1.91 0.24
C MET A 131 18.00 1.54 1.74
N PRO A 132 18.29 2.49 2.65
CA PRO A 132 18.15 2.28 4.09
C PRO A 132 16.70 1.92 4.48
N VAL A 133 16.55 1.01 5.42
CA VAL A 133 15.25 0.61 5.99
C VAL A 133 15.05 1.22 7.36
N VAL A 134 13.91 1.86 7.57
CA VAL A 134 13.45 2.38 8.87
C VAL A 134 12.23 1.57 9.30
N SER A 135 12.30 0.93 10.46
CA SER A 135 11.15 0.16 10.99
C SER A 135 10.24 1.05 11.82
N ALA A 136 8.94 1.00 11.54
CA ALA A 136 7.92 1.61 12.39
C ALA A 136 7.87 0.91 13.77
N SER A 137 7.39 1.63 14.79
CA SER A 137 7.17 1.08 16.13
C SER A 137 5.77 0.49 16.31
N PHE A 138 5.04 0.29 15.23
CA PHE A 138 3.69 -0.29 15.21
C PHE A 138 3.56 -1.27 14.03
N VAL A 139 2.49 -2.02 14.00
CA VAL A 139 2.09 -2.89 12.88
C VAL A 139 1.12 -2.15 12.00
N GLY A 140 1.38 -2.13 10.71
CA GLY A 140 0.50 -1.53 9.70
C GLY A 140 0.85 -2.01 8.30
N GLU A 141 0.16 -1.48 7.35
CA GLU A 141 0.35 -1.71 5.92
C GLU A 141 0.06 -0.43 5.13
N GLY A 142 0.55 -0.36 3.89
CA GLY A 142 0.40 0.82 3.05
C GLY A 142 -1.05 1.17 2.74
N GLY A 143 -1.93 0.17 2.57
CA GLY A 143 -3.35 0.38 2.36
C GLY A 143 -4.12 0.90 3.58
N ALA A 144 -3.57 0.71 4.79
CA ALA A 144 -4.14 1.24 6.02
C ALA A 144 -3.92 2.74 6.23
N LEU A 145 -3.09 3.37 5.39
CA LEU A 145 -2.64 4.76 5.53
C LEU A 145 -2.69 5.48 4.19
N LEU A 146 -3.36 6.63 4.12
CA LEU A 146 -3.31 7.54 2.99
C LEU A 146 -2.49 8.77 3.33
N PHE A 147 -1.67 9.23 2.40
CA PHE A 147 -0.74 10.34 2.59
C PHE A 147 -1.02 11.49 1.62
N ASP A 148 -1.02 12.73 2.12
CA ASP A 148 -1.19 13.92 1.29
C ASP A 148 0.14 14.48 0.73
N GLY A 149 1.28 13.87 1.07
CA GLY A 149 2.61 14.33 0.71
C GLY A 149 3.13 15.51 1.54
N ARG A 150 2.33 16.05 2.48
CA ARG A 150 2.62 17.27 3.27
C ARG A 150 2.57 17.04 4.79
N GLY A 151 2.50 15.77 5.20
CA GLY A 151 2.50 15.38 6.61
C GLY A 151 1.13 15.10 7.21
N LEU A 152 0.06 15.10 6.42
CA LEU A 152 -1.25 14.58 6.81
C LEU A 152 -1.36 13.11 6.41
N ALA A 153 -1.87 12.28 7.30
CA ALA A 153 -2.30 10.93 6.98
C ALA A 153 -3.74 10.68 7.43
N ILE A 154 -4.43 9.82 6.67
CA ILE A 154 -5.76 9.30 7.02
C ILE A 154 -5.62 7.82 7.35
N ALA A 155 -6.22 7.37 8.44
CA ALA A 155 -6.29 5.98 8.84
C ALA A 155 -7.67 5.65 9.41
N THR A 156 -8.02 4.36 9.45
CA THR A 156 -9.22 3.91 10.13
C THR A 156 -8.91 3.27 11.48
N ARG A 157 -9.78 3.54 12.47
CA ARG A 157 -9.71 2.90 13.79
C ARG A 157 -9.93 1.40 13.70
N SER A 158 -10.85 0.99 12.83
CA SER A 158 -11.18 -0.43 12.64
C SER A 158 -10.01 -1.25 12.11
N CYS A 159 -9.08 -0.65 11.38
CA CYS A 159 -7.86 -1.28 10.86
C CYS A 159 -6.67 -1.04 11.79
N LEU A 160 -6.14 0.18 11.82
CA LEU A 160 -4.82 0.45 12.43
C LEU A 160 -4.79 0.24 13.96
N LEU A 161 -5.86 0.61 14.69
CA LEU A 161 -5.95 0.28 16.12
C LEU A 161 -6.13 -1.22 16.36
N ALA A 162 -6.88 -1.92 15.50
CA ALA A 162 -7.05 -3.36 15.65
C ALA A 162 -5.71 -4.12 15.46
N ARG A 163 -4.83 -3.66 14.54
CA ARG A 163 -3.47 -4.19 14.38
C ARG A 163 -2.62 -3.99 15.63
N ASN A 164 -2.95 -2.97 16.46
CA ASN A 164 -2.13 -2.51 17.59
C ASN A 164 -2.97 -2.39 18.88
N PRO A 165 -3.54 -3.48 19.40
CA PRO A 165 -4.49 -3.44 20.53
C PRO A 165 -3.87 -2.95 21.84
N HIS A 166 -2.55 -2.84 21.91
CA HIS A 166 -1.78 -2.35 23.05
C HIS A 166 -1.44 -0.84 22.93
N LEU A 167 -1.75 -0.20 21.80
CA LEU A 167 -1.51 1.23 21.54
C LEU A 167 -2.82 2.01 21.51
N THR A 168 -2.75 3.26 21.93
CA THR A 168 -3.83 4.24 21.77
C THR A 168 -3.69 5.02 20.47
N GLU A 169 -4.72 5.77 20.07
CA GLU A 169 -4.63 6.73 18.95
C GLU A 169 -3.49 7.74 19.16
N ALA A 170 -3.26 8.18 20.40
CA ALA A 170 -2.20 9.11 20.72
C ALA A 170 -0.80 8.46 20.54
N ASP A 171 -0.64 7.20 20.94
CA ASP A 171 0.61 6.46 20.75
C ASP A 171 0.91 6.26 19.27
N LEU A 172 -0.09 5.87 18.48
CA LEU A 172 0.03 5.70 17.03
C LEU A 172 0.32 7.04 16.33
N SER A 173 -0.37 8.11 16.72
CA SER A 173 -0.11 9.45 16.16
C SER A 173 1.31 9.92 16.48
N ALA A 174 1.83 9.65 17.66
CA ALA A 174 3.22 9.96 18.01
C ALA A 174 4.22 9.13 17.21
N ALA A 175 3.94 7.83 17.01
CA ALA A 175 4.77 6.96 16.19
C ALA A 175 4.79 7.39 14.72
N LEU A 176 3.65 7.80 14.16
CA LEU A 176 3.53 8.33 12.81
C LEU A 176 4.19 9.70 12.64
N ALA A 177 4.12 10.55 13.68
CA ALA A 177 4.85 11.82 13.70
C ALA A 177 6.37 11.63 13.60
N ALA A 178 6.91 10.58 14.20
CA ALA A 178 8.33 10.23 14.06
C ALA A 178 8.70 9.82 12.62
N LEU A 179 7.73 9.43 11.80
CA LEU A 179 7.89 9.13 10.37
C LEU A 179 7.56 10.34 9.46
N GLY A 180 7.37 11.54 10.03
CA GLY A 180 7.10 12.77 9.29
C GLY A 180 5.62 13.09 9.09
N LEU A 181 4.71 12.33 9.71
CA LEU A 181 3.26 12.53 9.59
C LEU A 181 2.73 13.28 10.82
N SER A 182 2.79 14.60 10.77
CA SER A 182 2.46 15.48 11.90
C SER A 182 0.97 15.62 12.20
N THR A 183 0.12 15.25 11.26
CA THR A 183 -1.34 15.35 11.38
C THR A 183 -2.01 14.03 11.02
N MET A 184 -2.90 13.56 11.89
CA MET A 184 -3.69 12.34 11.68
C MET A 184 -5.17 12.65 11.61
N LEU A 185 -5.83 12.18 10.57
CA LEU A 185 -7.29 12.14 10.48
C LEU A 185 -7.77 10.69 10.70
N TRP A 186 -8.48 10.48 11.79
CA TRP A 186 -9.00 9.17 12.16
C TRP A 186 -10.45 9.01 11.71
N LEU A 187 -10.71 8.00 10.89
CA LEU A 187 -12.04 7.55 10.52
C LEU A 187 -12.41 6.29 11.33
N ASP A 188 -13.70 6.01 11.48
CA ASP A 188 -14.11 4.80 12.21
C ASP A 188 -13.77 3.52 11.42
N GLY A 189 -14.02 3.53 10.10
CA GLY A 189 -13.83 2.37 9.23
C GLY A 189 -14.92 1.30 9.39
N ASP A 190 -14.71 0.13 8.80
CA ASP A 190 -15.65 -1.00 8.87
C ASP A 190 -14.97 -2.27 9.40
N ARG A 191 -15.20 -2.60 10.66
CA ARG A 191 -14.71 -3.85 11.28
C ARG A 191 -15.28 -5.13 10.65
N LYS A 192 -16.33 -5.02 9.85
CA LYS A 192 -16.98 -6.17 9.19
C LYS A 192 -16.41 -6.43 7.80
N GLU A 193 -15.61 -5.50 7.29
CA GLU A 193 -14.84 -5.74 6.09
C GLU A 193 -13.92 -6.96 6.34
N PRO A 194 -14.04 -8.02 5.51
CA PRO A 194 -13.58 -9.34 5.91
C PRO A 194 -12.07 -9.58 5.78
N ILE A 195 -11.32 -8.68 5.13
CA ILE A 195 -9.90 -8.88 4.83
C ILE A 195 -9.05 -7.87 5.60
N THR A 196 -9.26 -6.59 5.34
CA THR A 196 -8.43 -5.50 5.83
C THR A 196 -8.99 -4.80 7.06
N SER A 197 -10.24 -5.10 7.42
CA SER A 197 -11.00 -4.40 8.48
C SER A 197 -11.25 -2.94 8.16
N GLY A 198 -11.35 -2.60 6.87
CA GLY A 198 -11.71 -1.27 6.38
C GLY A 198 -10.53 -0.36 6.12
N HIS A 199 -9.69 -0.73 5.16
CA HIS A 199 -8.65 0.13 4.62
C HIS A 199 -9.24 1.42 4.04
N PRO A 200 -8.64 2.60 4.27
CA PRO A 200 -9.10 3.85 3.69
C PRO A 200 -8.85 3.93 2.18
N ASP A 201 -7.81 3.30 1.63
CA ASP A 201 -7.49 3.29 0.20
C ASP A 201 -8.55 2.61 -0.67
N GLY A 202 -9.40 1.77 -0.07
CA GLY A 202 -10.52 1.15 -0.76
C GLY A 202 -11.65 2.11 -1.13
N TYR A 203 -11.68 3.35 -0.57
CA TYR A 203 -12.77 4.30 -0.79
C TYR A 203 -12.37 5.78 -0.73
N LEU A 204 -11.09 6.07 -0.50
CA LEU A 204 -10.55 7.44 -0.46
C LEU A 204 -9.28 7.55 -1.31
N ALA A 205 -9.06 8.72 -1.91
CA ALA A 205 -7.79 9.08 -2.52
C ALA A 205 -7.55 10.59 -2.45
N PHE A 206 -6.33 11.03 -2.16
CA PHE A 206 -5.96 12.43 -2.27
C PHE A 206 -5.81 12.83 -3.74
N LEU A 207 -6.20 14.08 -4.03
CA LEU A 207 -6.05 14.70 -5.35
C LEU A 207 -4.91 15.71 -5.35
N PRO A 208 -4.28 15.99 -6.51
CA PRO A 208 -3.16 16.93 -6.60
C PRO A 208 -3.47 18.36 -6.14
N ASP A 209 -4.73 18.78 -6.27
CA ASP A 209 -5.23 20.09 -5.83
C ASP A 209 -5.46 20.19 -4.32
N GLY A 210 -5.22 19.11 -3.57
CA GLY A 210 -5.47 18.97 -2.15
C GLY A 210 -6.91 18.56 -1.80
N GLY A 211 -7.73 18.25 -2.80
CA GLY A 211 -9.04 17.64 -2.63
C GLY A 211 -8.93 16.19 -2.17
N LEU A 212 -10.07 15.62 -1.79
CA LEU A 212 -10.21 14.21 -1.44
C LEU A 212 -11.31 13.59 -2.32
N LEU A 213 -10.95 12.56 -3.07
CA LEU A 213 -11.91 11.71 -3.75
C LEU A 213 -12.49 10.74 -2.73
N VAL A 214 -13.81 10.67 -2.67
CA VAL A 214 -14.52 9.81 -1.70
C VAL A 214 -15.51 8.94 -2.46
N GLU A 215 -15.44 7.64 -2.28
CA GLU A 215 -16.49 6.74 -2.73
C GLU A 215 -17.74 6.95 -1.88
N THR A 216 -18.88 7.19 -2.52
CA THR A 216 -20.17 7.33 -1.85
C THR A 216 -21.11 6.22 -2.28
N ILE A 217 -21.90 5.71 -1.34
CA ILE A 217 -22.96 4.76 -1.62
C ILE A 217 -24.24 5.55 -1.88
N ASP A 218 -24.80 5.43 -3.06
CA ASP A 218 -26.17 5.92 -3.32
C ASP A 218 -27.17 4.94 -2.68
N HIS A 219 -27.68 5.31 -1.52
CA HIS A 219 -28.69 4.52 -0.81
C HIS A 219 -30.00 4.35 -1.58
N SER A 220 -30.27 5.19 -2.61
CA SER A 220 -31.46 5.08 -3.46
C SER A 220 -31.36 4.01 -4.54
N ALA A 221 -30.16 3.63 -4.94
CA ALA A 221 -29.88 2.69 -6.03
C ALA A 221 -29.79 1.22 -5.62
N GLY A 222 -30.01 0.88 -4.35
CA GLY A 222 -29.74 -0.46 -3.81
C GLY A 222 -28.24 -0.78 -3.88
N HIS A 223 -27.85 -2.04 -3.62
CA HIS A 223 -26.43 -2.45 -3.55
C HIS A 223 -25.59 -2.34 -4.85
N ARG A 224 -26.03 -1.59 -5.86
CA ARG A 224 -25.38 -1.51 -7.19
C ARG A 224 -24.83 -0.15 -7.59
N GLY A 225 -24.88 0.86 -6.75
CA GLY A 225 -24.40 2.21 -7.10
C GLY A 225 -23.28 2.70 -6.18
N ARG A 226 -22.02 2.49 -6.55
CA ARG A 226 -20.89 3.22 -5.98
C ARG A 226 -20.63 4.43 -6.88
N THR A 227 -20.63 5.63 -6.33
CA THR A 227 -20.29 6.85 -7.06
C THR A 227 -19.14 7.57 -6.34
N ALA A 228 -18.15 8.00 -7.10
CA ALA A 228 -17.07 8.82 -6.57
C ALA A 228 -17.50 10.29 -6.51
N THR A 229 -17.28 10.95 -5.39
CA THR A 229 -17.55 12.38 -5.21
C THR A 229 -16.26 13.07 -4.77
N SER A 230 -15.89 14.17 -5.44
CA SER A 230 -14.77 15.00 -5.02
C SER A 230 -15.20 16.01 -3.96
N TRP A 231 -14.41 16.15 -2.89
CA TRP A 231 -14.56 17.19 -1.89
C TRP A 231 -13.64 18.38 -2.22
N PRO A 232 -14.11 19.62 -2.12
CA PRO A 232 -13.27 20.79 -2.38
C PRO A 232 -12.10 20.83 -1.38
N SER A 233 -10.93 21.27 -1.87
CA SER A 233 -9.75 21.50 -1.04
C SER A 233 -10.07 22.43 0.13
N ALA A 234 -9.62 22.09 1.32
CA ALA A 234 -9.65 23.04 2.44
C ALA A 234 -8.77 24.23 2.07
N ALA A 235 -9.34 25.44 2.09
CA ALA A 235 -8.59 26.66 1.84
C ALA A 235 -7.40 26.74 2.82
N PRO A 236 -6.21 27.16 2.39
CA PRO A 236 -5.08 27.33 3.29
C PRO A 236 -5.44 28.41 4.34
N ARG A 237 -5.27 28.08 5.62
CA ARG A 237 -5.26 29.05 6.70
C ARG A 237 -3.87 29.64 6.88
#